data_daae39fce7392734a7dedaf16def1d85
#
_entry.id   daae39fce7392734a7dedaf16def1d85
#
_cell.length_a   1.000
_cell.length_b   1.000
_cell.length_c   1.000
_cell.angle_alpha   90.00
_cell.angle_beta   90.00
_cell.angle_gamma   90.00
#
_symmetry.space_group_name_H-M   'P 1'
#
loop_
_entity.id
_entity.type
_entity.pdbx_description
1 polymer ?
#
loop_
_entity_poly.entity_id
_entity_poly.type
_entity_poly.pdbx_seq_one_letter_code
_entity_poly.pdbx_strand_id
1 'polypeptide(L)'
;MSRRPAVSALCLLLIIAACTSQEGSSSTAAGETTVAATTPLVTDVAELPGRLVVIDDGGNIVTMDPDGSDPAPITEDAGDSAGYRQPTFSPVADTLAWSQITADGTALGSSDGRGGSRMAIPMNAPPFYMYWSPDGNGIGVLHNSAQGTIEFEIVDFAAQSTQVMGSGSPFYFSWSPDSSQVAAHVQFDVFATIDLEGNRSDLGATAEGYQAPHWAPEGIFHLGEDGLELRQEGGEARVLATTPGPVAFVVNRQGTRVAVQSIVAGDQPPGINAAITQTPALPGNAVVVVDVESGQVYEVVDSPSFGLFWSPDGTSLLVLQPIQDGSGEISAMVWRNGEVSEVSTLSPHPAFVEEVLRFFDQYGQSLQLWSPDSSGFALAGAIDDEPGIWVHTIAGGDPVKVAEGSWVSWSNT
;
A
#
# COMPACT_ATOMS: atom_id res chain seq x y z
N MET A 1 -22.92 -58.49 -32.11
CA MET A 1 -21.78 -59.38 -32.23
C MET A 1 -20.73 -58.87 -31.31
N SER A 2 -20.63 -59.41 -30.08
CA SER A 2 -19.79 -60.55 -29.71
C SER A 2 -18.31 -60.19 -29.82
N ARG A 3 -17.48 -60.16 -28.80
CA ARG A 3 -17.32 -60.94 -27.55
C ARG A 3 -16.22 -60.28 -26.68
N ARG A 4 -16.37 -60.36 -25.37
CA ARG A 4 -15.30 -60.44 -24.35
C ARG A 4 -14.70 -61.87 -24.39
N PRO A 5 -13.71 -62.33 -23.57
CA PRO A 5 -13.03 -61.84 -22.37
C PRO A 5 -11.49 -62.15 -22.42
N ALA A 6 -10.62 -62.04 -21.42
CA ALA A 6 -10.41 -62.74 -20.17
C ALA A 6 -9.05 -62.24 -19.56
N VAL A 7 -8.87 -62.02 -18.29
CA VAL A 7 -8.70 -62.86 -17.09
C VAL A 7 -7.23 -63.29 -16.81
N SER A 8 -6.86 -63.03 -15.55
CA SER A 8 -5.88 -63.69 -14.65
C SER A 8 -4.46 -63.16 -14.65
N ALA A 9 -3.70 -63.09 -13.51
CA ALA A 9 -3.80 -63.75 -12.20
C ALA A 9 -2.96 -62.99 -11.17
N LEU A 10 -3.42 -62.88 -10.00
CA LEU A 10 -3.11 -63.22 -8.64
C LEU A 10 -1.71 -63.83 -8.38
N CYS A 11 -0.90 -63.23 -7.50
CA CYS A 11 0.07 -63.92 -6.66
C CYS A 11 0.09 -63.28 -5.27
N LEU A 12 -0.44 -64.04 -4.37
CA LEU A 12 -0.51 -63.88 -2.89
C LEU A 12 0.77 -64.46 -2.31
N LEU A 13 1.47 -63.79 -1.41
CA LEU A 13 2.45 -64.39 -0.51
C LEU A 13 2.27 -63.84 0.88
N LEU A 14 1.69 -64.72 1.72
CA LEU A 14 1.67 -64.63 3.18
C LEU A 14 3.06 -64.96 3.73
N ILE A 15 3.58 -64.21 4.68
CA ILE A 15 4.51 -64.72 5.68
C ILE A 15 4.01 -64.28 7.08
N ILE A 16 4.01 -65.25 7.95
CA ILE A 16 3.38 -65.41 9.23
C ILE A 16 4.23 -64.74 10.36
N ALA A 17 3.54 -64.32 11.36
CA ALA A 17 3.90 -63.70 12.62
C ALA A 17 5.03 -64.35 13.44
N ALA A 18 5.70 -63.51 14.18
CA ALA A 18 6.23 -63.88 15.52
C ALA A 18 5.99 -62.71 16.48
N CYS A 19 5.17 -62.98 17.48
CA CYS A 19 5.00 -62.13 18.66
C CYS A 19 6.25 -62.28 19.55
N THR A 20 6.80 -61.15 19.98
CA THR A 20 7.48 -61.04 21.27
C THR A 20 7.01 -59.78 21.96
N SER A 21 6.41 -59.93 23.08
CA SER A 21 6.01 -58.89 24.05
C SER A 21 7.27 -58.27 24.67
N GLN A 22 7.35 -56.92 24.60
CA GLN A 22 8.19 -56.16 25.51
C GLN A 22 7.47 -54.90 25.96
N GLU A 23 7.55 -54.67 27.24
CA GLU A 23 6.81 -53.72 28.05
C GLU A 23 7.08 -52.27 27.71
N GLY A 24 6.11 -51.43 28.08
CA GLY A 24 5.99 -50.04 27.77
C GLY A 24 7.14 -49.12 28.23
N SER A 25 7.38 -48.16 27.40
CA SER A 25 7.94 -46.88 27.80
C SER A 25 7.17 -45.80 27.02
N SER A 26 6.32 -45.07 27.72
CA SER A 26 5.61 -43.91 27.21
C SER A 26 6.62 -42.78 26.97
N SER A 27 7.10 -42.64 25.75
CA SER A 27 7.79 -41.44 25.30
C SER A 27 6.74 -40.45 24.86
N THR A 28 6.47 -39.45 25.66
CA THR A 28 5.81 -38.21 25.28
C THR A 28 6.69 -37.52 24.26
N ALA A 29 6.31 -37.57 22.99
CA ALA A 29 6.88 -36.73 21.99
C ALA A 29 6.51 -35.28 22.31
N ALA A 30 7.48 -34.55 22.87
CA ALA A 30 7.42 -33.09 22.91
C ALA A 30 7.44 -32.62 21.46
N GLY A 31 6.35 -32.01 21.02
CA GLY A 31 6.33 -31.28 19.75
C GLY A 31 7.37 -30.18 19.85
N GLU A 32 8.43 -30.29 19.08
CA GLU A 32 9.33 -29.17 18.81
C GLU A 32 8.50 -28.11 18.08
N THR A 33 8.05 -27.12 18.83
CA THR A 33 7.61 -25.85 18.25
C THR A 33 8.84 -25.24 17.62
N THR A 34 8.94 -25.33 16.30
CA THR A 34 9.95 -24.61 15.53
C THR A 34 9.65 -23.12 15.73
N VAL A 35 10.32 -22.49 16.66
CA VAL A 35 10.34 -21.02 16.77
C VAL A 35 10.96 -20.54 15.47
N ALA A 36 10.18 -19.91 14.63
CA ALA A 36 10.70 -19.22 13.46
C ALA A 36 11.82 -18.29 13.96
N ALA A 37 13.01 -18.42 13.38
CA ALA A 37 14.13 -17.55 13.68
C ALA A 37 13.70 -16.13 13.35
N THR A 38 13.47 -15.30 14.37
CA THR A 38 13.25 -13.88 14.18
C THR A 38 14.56 -13.28 13.66
N THR A 39 14.56 -12.86 12.41
CA THR A 39 15.65 -12.04 11.87
C THR A 39 15.85 -10.85 12.81
N PRO A 40 17.08 -10.55 13.27
CA PRO A 40 17.31 -9.37 14.07
C PRO A 40 16.83 -8.13 13.32
N LEU A 41 16.13 -7.23 14.00
CA LEU A 41 15.73 -5.96 13.40
C LEU A 41 16.97 -5.08 13.18
N VAL A 42 17.01 -4.40 12.04
CA VAL A 42 18.05 -3.43 11.69
C VAL A 42 17.92 -2.22 12.61
N THR A 43 19.02 -1.81 13.24
CA THR A 43 19.08 -0.65 14.15
C THR A 43 19.91 0.51 13.59
N ASP A 44 20.68 0.28 12.54
CA ASP A 44 21.50 1.28 11.86
C ASP A 44 20.90 1.61 10.50
N VAL A 45 20.58 2.88 10.25
CA VAL A 45 20.00 3.32 8.98
C VAL A 45 20.91 3.02 7.77
N ALA A 46 22.23 2.94 7.96
CA ALA A 46 23.18 2.57 6.93
C ALA A 46 23.07 1.10 6.48
N GLU A 47 22.40 0.26 7.26
CA GLU A 47 22.17 -1.15 6.94
C GLU A 47 20.81 -1.38 6.26
N LEU A 48 19.95 -0.34 6.16
CA LEU A 48 18.67 -0.43 5.50
C LEU A 48 18.87 -0.59 3.97
N PRO A 49 18.16 -1.51 3.32
CA PRO A 49 18.26 -1.72 1.87
C PRO A 49 17.51 -0.68 1.06
N GLY A 50 17.80 -0.63 -0.24
CA GLY A 50 17.15 0.24 -1.20
C GLY A 50 17.77 1.63 -1.27
N ARG A 51 17.09 2.53 -1.96
CA ARG A 51 17.47 3.94 -2.10
C ARG A 51 16.27 4.83 -1.77
N LEU A 52 16.56 6.02 -1.28
CA LEU A 52 15.57 7.10 -1.18
C LEU A 52 15.56 7.93 -2.45
N VAL A 53 14.39 8.42 -2.84
CA VAL A 53 14.24 9.57 -3.72
C VAL A 53 13.62 10.70 -2.93
N VAL A 54 14.20 11.89 -3.03
CA VAL A 54 13.75 13.09 -2.33
C VAL A 54 13.55 14.24 -3.33
N ILE A 55 12.69 15.19 -2.96
CA ILE A 55 12.70 16.53 -3.55
C ILE A 55 13.41 17.42 -2.54
N ASP A 56 14.58 17.93 -2.92
CA ASP A 56 15.40 18.78 -2.08
C ASP A 56 14.79 20.18 -1.90
N ASP A 57 15.40 21.01 -1.06
CA ASP A 57 14.94 22.40 -0.85
C ASP A 57 15.02 23.28 -2.09
N GLY A 58 15.83 22.91 -3.07
CA GLY A 58 15.88 23.55 -4.37
C GLY A 58 14.75 23.13 -5.31
N GLY A 59 13.96 22.13 -4.94
CA GLY A 59 12.90 21.53 -5.75
C GLY A 59 13.41 20.51 -6.76
N ASN A 60 14.69 20.10 -6.67
CA ASN A 60 15.26 19.08 -7.54
C ASN A 60 15.06 17.69 -6.98
N ILE A 61 14.99 16.71 -7.88
CA ILE A 61 14.92 15.30 -7.53
C ILE A 61 16.35 14.78 -7.33
N VAL A 62 16.59 14.16 -6.17
CA VAL A 62 17.87 13.54 -5.82
C VAL A 62 17.58 12.13 -5.28
N THR A 63 18.38 11.15 -5.65
CA THR A 63 18.36 9.84 -4.98
C THR A 63 19.59 9.67 -4.10
N MET A 64 19.48 8.87 -3.05
CA MET A 64 20.58 8.63 -2.10
C MET A 64 20.39 7.30 -1.39
N ASP A 65 21.42 6.82 -0.72
CA ASP A 65 21.32 5.69 0.18
C ASP A 65 20.55 6.08 1.46
N PRO A 66 19.98 5.14 2.21
CA PRO A 66 19.12 5.44 3.37
C PRO A 66 19.79 6.27 4.49
N ASP A 67 21.10 6.29 4.55
CA ASP A 67 21.89 7.12 5.48
C ASP A 67 22.26 8.51 4.92
N GLY A 68 21.76 8.86 3.75
CA GLY A 68 22.05 10.10 3.04
C GLY A 68 23.35 10.07 2.23
N SER A 69 24.10 8.97 2.25
CA SER A 69 25.31 8.83 1.45
C SER A 69 24.98 8.57 -0.04
N ASP A 70 26.02 8.68 -0.89
CA ASP A 70 25.97 8.42 -2.33
C ASP A 70 24.81 9.15 -3.07
N PRO A 71 24.67 10.50 -2.88
CA PRO A 71 23.63 11.26 -3.52
C PRO A 71 23.84 11.32 -5.04
N ALA A 72 22.78 11.08 -5.81
CA ALA A 72 22.77 11.16 -7.26
C ALA A 72 21.68 12.14 -7.72
N PRO A 73 22.05 13.32 -8.30
CA PRO A 73 21.08 14.28 -8.79
C PRO A 73 20.37 13.72 -10.03
N ILE A 74 19.05 13.70 -9.97
CA ILE A 74 18.18 13.32 -11.09
C ILE A 74 17.82 14.56 -11.92
N THR A 75 17.54 15.68 -11.26
CA THR A 75 17.30 16.99 -11.91
C THR A 75 18.19 18.05 -11.29
N GLU A 76 18.46 19.15 -12.00
CA GLU A 76 19.35 20.22 -11.52
C GLU A 76 18.84 21.63 -11.93
N ASP A 77 17.64 21.70 -12.50
CA ASP A 77 17.09 22.91 -13.12
C ASP A 77 15.74 23.32 -12.52
N ALA A 78 15.39 22.80 -11.34
CA ALA A 78 14.20 23.23 -10.62
C ALA A 78 14.23 24.74 -10.31
N GLY A 79 13.07 25.39 -10.37
CA GLY A 79 12.91 26.81 -10.11
C GLY A 79 11.78 27.42 -10.95
N ASP A 80 11.93 28.68 -11.37
CA ASP A 80 10.88 29.41 -12.09
C ASP A 80 10.45 28.76 -13.42
N SER A 81 11.31 27.94 -14.04
CA SER A 81 11.08 27.32 -15.34
C SER A 81 10.87 25.80 -15.31
N ALA A 82 11.10 25.16 -14.19
CA ALA A 82 10.91 23.71 -14.05
C ALA A 82 10.44 23.36 -12.64
N GLY A 83 9.39 22.55 -12.55
CA GLY A 83 8.86 22.00 -11.30
C GLY A 83 8.68 20.50 -11.38
N TYR A 84 9.05 19.80 -10.34
CA TYR A 84 9.04 18.35 -10.21
C TYR A 84 8.20 17.93 -9.02
N ARG A 85 7.41 16.86 -9.18
CA ARG A 85 6.50 16.38 -8.13
C ARG A 85 6.43 14.87 -8.08
N GLN A 86 6.21 14.36 -6.88
CA GLN A 86 5.85 12.97 -6.58
C GLN A 86 6.78 11.94 -7.25
N PRO A 87 8.11 12.07 -7.14
CA PRO A 87 8.99 11.05 -7.66
C PRO A 87 8.73 9.71 -6.96
N THR A 88 8.60 8.63 -7.75
CA THR A 88 8.29 7.29 -7.27
C THR A 88 9.05 6.23 -8.05
N PHE A 89 9.54 5.20 -7.34
CA PHE A 89 10.23 4.07 -7.95
C PHE A 89 9.25 3.03 -8.49
N SER A 90 9.65 2.37 -9.56
CA SER A 90 9.02 1.12 -10.01
C SER A 90 9.09 0.05 -8.92
N PRO A 91 8.04 -0.80 -8.79
CA PRO A 91 8.04 -1.86 -7.78
C PRO A 91 9.04 -2.99 -8.04
N VAL A 92 9.59 -3.10 -9.24
CA VAL A 92 10.43 -4.25 -9.68
C VAL A 92 11.76 -3.85 -10.32
N ALA A 93 12.03 -2.56 -10.50
CA ALA A 93 13.23 -2.06 -11.18
C ALA A 93 13.73 -0.76 -10.56
N ASP A 94 15.00 -0.46 -10.78
CA ASP A 94 15.61 0.83 -10.43
C ASP A 94 15.20 1.94 -11.43
N THR A 95 13.90 1.99 -11.75
CA THR A 95 13.30 2.99 -12.62
C THR A 95 12.50 3.97 -11.79
N LEU A 96 12.78 5.25 -11.97
CA LEU A 96 12.11 6.36 -11.31
C LEU A 96 11.19 7.07 -12.30
N ALA A 97 9.99 7.45 -11.86
CA ALA A 97 9.08 8.33 -12.59
C ALA A 97 8.68 9.53 -11.73
N TRP A 98 8.36 10.65 -12.37
CA TRP A 98 7.90 11.88 -11.72
C TRP A 98 7.02 12.73 -12.64
N SER A 99 6.12 13.51 -12.04
CA SER A 99 5.39 14.56 -12.75
C SER A 99 6.28 15.79 -12.93
N GLN A 100 6.31 16.37 -14.14
CA GLN A 100 7.07 17.58 -14.40
C GLN A 100 6.30 18.62 -15.20
N ILE A 101 6.58 19.89 -14.91
CA ILE A 101 6.18 21.07 -15.70
C ILE A 101 7.45 21.82 -16.01
N THR A 102 7.75 22.01 -17.31
CA THR A 102 8.94 22.74 -17.77
C THR A 102 8.56 23.77 -18.83
N ALA A 103 9.52 24.52 -19.33
CA ALA A 103 9.29 25.44 -20.45
C ALA A 103 8.78 24.73 -21.72
N ASP A 104 9.10 23.44 -21.89
CA ASP A 104 8.65 22.62 -23.02
C ASP A 104 7.22 22.05 -22.82
N GLY A 105 6.63 22.24 -21.64
CA GLY A 105 5.28 21.79 -21.30
C GLY A 105 5.25 20.80 -20.15
N THR A 106 4.16 20.04 -20.06
CA THR A 106 3.90 19.03 -19.05
C THR A 106 4.31 17.65 -19.56
N ALA A 107 4.93 16.85 -18.71
CA ALA A 107 5.33 15.50 -19.05
C ALA A 107 5.39 14.59 -17.81
N LEU A 108 5.40 13.29 -18.05
CA LEU A 108 5.88 12.30 -17.11
C LEU A 108 7.35 12.04 -17.41
N GLY A 109 8.22 12.44 -16.49
CA GLY A 109 9.66 12.18 -16.56
C GLY A 109 10.00 10.80 -16.05
N SER A 110 11.09 10.22 -16.54
CA SER A 110 11.64 8.95 -16.06
C SER A 110 13.15 8.87 -16.22
N SER A 111 13.81 8.12 -15.34
CA SER A 111 15.22 7.76 -15.42
C SER A 111 15.49 6.46 -14.66
N ASP A 112 16.72 5.94 -14.74
CA ASP A 112 17.18 5.04 -13.70
C ASP A 112 17.45 5.81 -12.39
N GLY A 113 17.59 5.10 -11.29
CA GLY A 113 17.78 5.69 -9.95
C GLY A 113 19.10 6.47 -9.79
N ARG A 114 19.90 6.60 -10.84
CA ARG A 114 21.15 7.38 -10.87
C ARG A 114 21.15 8.49 -11.94
N GLY A 115 19.98 8.76 -12.52
CA GLY A 115 19.78 9.83 -13.51
C GLY A 115 20.23 9.50 -14.93
N GLY A 116 20.55 8.21 -15.21
CA GLY A 116 20.75 7.72 -16.57
C GLY A 116 19.42 7.41 -17.27
N SER A 117 19.48 7.12 -18.56
CA SER A 117 18.32 6.70 -19.36
C SER A 117 17.13 7.66 -19.29
N ARG A 118 17.36 8.96 -19.19
CA ARG A 118 16.30 9.96 -19.03
C ARG A 118 15.38 10.00 -20.24
N MET A 119 14.09 10.05 -19.96
CA MET A 119 13.05 10.30 -20.93
C MET A 119 11.94 11.19 -20.36
N ALA A 120 11.15 11.79 -21.23
CA ALA A 120 9.95 12.54 -20.86
C ALA A 120 8.85 12.22 -21.86
N ILE A 121 7.72 11.75 -21.36
CA ILE A 121 6.54 11.45 -22.17
C ILE A 121 5.57 12.62 -22.00
N PRO A 122 5.26 13.38 -23.08
CA PRO A 122 4.37 14.53 -22.99
C PRO A 122 2.99 14.15 -22.48
N MET A 123 2.44 14.97 -21.60
CA MET A 123 1.11 14.82 -21.00
C MET A 123 0.25 16.05 -21.31
N ASN A 124 -1.08 15.85 -21.36
CA ASN A 124 -2.02 16.97 -21.59
C ASN A 124 -2.12 17.91 -20.38
N ALA A 125 -1.89 17.38 -19.18
CA ALA A 125 -1.85 18.14 -17.93
C ALA A 125 -0.95 17.41 -16.91
N PRO A 126 -0.44 18.11 -15.87
CA PRO A 126 0.43 17.49 -14.88
C PRO A 126 -0.32 16.41 -14.10
N PRO A 127 0.20 15.18 -14.05
CA PRO A 127 -0.31 14.17 -13.14
C PRO A 127 -0.28 14.66 -11.69
N PHE A 128 -1.37 14.45 -10.97
CA PHE A 128 -1.44 14.70 -9.53
C PHE A 128 -1.47 13.41 -8.72
N TYR A 129 -1.61 12.26 -9.39
CA TYR A 129 -1.50 10.93 -8.81
C TYR A 129 -0.87 9.98 -9.82
N MET A 130 0.03 9.13 -9.32
CA MET A 130 0.78 8.16 -10.11
C MET A 130 0.87 6.84 -9.36
N TYR A 131 0.58 5.73 -10.04
CA TYR A 131 0.64 4.39 -9.47
C TYR A 131 1.18 3.39 -10.49
N TRP A 132 2.38 2.86 -10.21
CA TRP A 132 2.99 1.84 -11.02
C TRP A 132 2.17 0.56 -11.05
N SER A 133 2.10 -0.09 -12.22
CA SER A 133 1.62 -1.47 -12.30
C SER A 133 2.54 -2.39 -11.49
N PRO A 134 2.03 -3.46 -10.86
CA PRO A 134 2.84 -4.38 -10.06
C PRO A 134 4.02 -5.01 -10.81
N ASP A 135 3.92 -5.18 -12.13
CA ASP A 135 5.00 -5.69 -13.00
C ASP A 135 6.00 -4.61 -13.45
N GLY A 136 5.74 -3.34 -13.12
CA GLY A 136 6.60 -2.21 -13.44
C GLY A 136 6.65 -1.82 -14.92
N ASN A 137 5.79 -2.36 -15.77
CA ASN A 137 5.80 -2.09 -17.22
C ASN A 137 5.06 -0.79 -17.58
N GLY A 138 4.10 -0.38 -16.75
CA GLY A 138 3.31 0.83 -16.95
C GLY A 138 3.06 1.59 -15.66
N ILE A 139 2.63 2.82 -15.82
CA ILE A 139 2.20 3.65 -14.70
C ILE A 139 0.82 4.23 -15.01
N GLY A 140 -0.13 4.00 -14.11
CA GLY A 140 -1.43 4.66 -14.16
C GLY A 140 -1.32 6.06 -13.58
N VAL A 141 -1.84 7.06 -14.27
CA VAL A 141 -1.81 8.44 -13.84
C VAL A 141 -3.19 9.07 -13.86
N LEU A 142 -3.43 9.98 -12.91
CA LEU A 142 -4.62 10.84 -12.89
C LEU A 142 -4.18 12.29 -13.10
N HIS A 143 -4.87 12.98 -13.99
CA HIS A 143 -4.69 14.41 -14.23
C HIS A 143 -6.02 15.10 -14.54
N ASN A 144 -6.05 16.43 -14.41
CA ASN A 144 -7.24 17.21 -14.77
C ASN A 144 -7.36 17.34 -16.28
N SER A 145 -8.54 17.04 -16.83
CA SER A 145 -8.84 17.27 -18.23
C SER A 145 -9.19 18.73 -18.52
N ALA A 146 -9.11 19.12 -19.77
CA ALA A 146 -9.57 20.44 -20.22
C ALA A 146 -11.10 20.65 -20.02
N GLN A 147 -11.87 19.57 -19.85
CA GLN A 147 -13.32 19.57 -19.60
C GLN A 147 -13.67 19.71 -18.12
N GLY A 148 -12.69 19.71 -17.22
CA GLY A 148 -12.88 19.82 -15.78
C GLY A 148 -13.24 18.50 -15.09
N THR A 149 -13.00 17.37 -15.76
CA THR A 149 -13.05 16.02 -15.17
C THR A 149 -11.64 15.52 -14.89
N ILE A 150 -11.52 14.41 -14.16
CA ILE A 150 -10.26 13.69 -14.00
C ILE A 150 -10.17 12.68 -15.14
N GLU A 151 -9.03 12.63 -15.83
CA GLU A 151 -8.71 11.58 -16.80
C GLU A 151 -7.74 10.59 -16.17
N PHE A 152 -8.00 9.32 -16.44
CA PHE A 152 -7.11 8.20 -16.13
C PHE A 152 -6.40 7.76 -17.41
N GLU A 153 -5.06 7.83 -17.39
CA GLU A 153 -4.21 7.35 -18.47
C GLU A 153 -3.24 6.29 -17.98
N ILE A 154 -2.92 5.35 -18.83
CA ILE A 154 -1.80 4.42 -18.65
C ILE A 154 -0.66 4.89 -19.54
N VAL A 155 0.53 5.02 -18.95
CA VAL A 155 1.77 5.38 -19.62
C VAL A 155 2.65 4.15 -19.71
N ASP A 156 3.04 3.80 -20.94
CA ASP A 156 4.00 2.73 -21.26
C ASP A 156 5.34 3.39 -21.63
N PHE A 157 6.35 3.21 -20.79
CA PHE A 157 7.67 3.79 -21.02
C PHE A 157 8.43 3.08 -22.13
N ALA A 158 8.22 1.78 -22.33
CA ALA A 158 8.90 1.03 -23.40
C ALA A 158 8.35 1.41 -24.77
N ALA A 159 7.04 1.60 -24.87
CA ALA A 159 6.39 2.09 -26.11
C ALA A 159 6.45 3.60 -26.26
N GLN A 160 6.83 4.35 -25.23
CA GLN A 160 6.78 5.82 -25.14
C GLN A 160 5.41 6.36 -25.56
N SER A 161 4.36 5.77 -25.04
CA SER A 161 2.97 6.09 -25.40
C SER A 161 2.09 6.22 -24.17
N THR A 162 0.98 6.94 -24.34
CA THR A 162 -0.08 7.07 -23.35
C THR A 162 -1.40 6.60 -23.93
N GLN A 163 -2.26 6.07 -23.10
CA GLN A 163 -3.61 5.66 -23.45
C GLN A 163 -4.60 6.13 -22.41
N VAL A 164 -5.60 6.92 -22.81
CA VAL A 164 -6.72 7.30 -21.95
C VAL A 164 -7.62 6.07 -21.77
N MET A 165 -7.82 5.67 -20.50
CA MET A 165 -8.60 4.52 -20.10
C MET A 165 -10.00 4.89 -19.63
N GLY A 166 -10.20 6.15 -19.21
CA GLY A 166 -11.47 6.64 -18.73
C GLY A 166 -11.42 8.05 -18.17
N SER A 167 -12.58 8.59 -17.85
CA SER A 167 -12.70 9.90 -17.20
C SER A 167 -13.89 9.94 -16.26
N GLY A 168 -13.80 10.79 -15.24
CA GLY A 168 -14.86 11.03 -14.24
C GLY A 168 -14.35 11.94 -13.13
N SER A 169 -15.25 12.33 -12.21
CA SER A 169 -14.84 13.13 -11.05
C SER A 169 -15.77 12.79 -9.88
N PRO A 170 -15.21 12.14 -8.85
CA PRO A 170 -13.84 11.63 -8.70
C PRO A 170 -13.53 10.43 -9.61
N PHE A 171 -12.26 10.04 -9.63
CA PHE A 171 -11.77 8.82 -10.27
C PHE A 171 -10.72 8.17 -9.35
N TYR A 172 -10.96 6.96 -8.90
CA TYR A 172 -10.05 6.15 -8.09
C TYR A 172 -9.77 4.82 -8.77
N PHE A 173 -8.56 4.30 -8.64
CA PHE A 173 -8.24 3.01 -9.22
C PHE A 173 -7.20 2.25 -8.39
N SER A 174 -7.17 0.94 -8.57
CA SER A 174 -6.15 0.03 -8.04
C SER A 174 -5.83 -1.01 -9.09
N TRP A 175 -4.55 -1.30 -9.28
CA TRP A 175 -4.09 -2.33 -10.19
C TRP A 175 -4.46 -3.74 -9.71
N SER A 176 -4.80 -4.62 -10.65
CA SER A 176 -4.82 -6.06 -10.39
C SER A 176 -3.41 -6.57 -10.08
N PRO A 177 -3.24 -7.59 -9.23
CA PRO A 177 -1.92 -8.14 -8.89
C PRO A 177 -1.13 -8.65 -10.09
N ASP A 178 -1.80 -9.06 -11.16
CA ASP A 178 -1.20 -9.52 -12.42
C ASP A 178 -0.97 -8.41 -13.45
N SER A 179 -1.28 -7.15 -13.08
CA SER A 179 -1.13 -5.96 -13.93
C SER A 179 -1.99 -5.93 -15.20
N SER A 180 -2.95 -6.84 -15.36
CA SER A 180 -3.75 -6.96 -16.58
C SER A 180 -4.91 -5.98 -16.67
N GLN A 181 -5.33 -5.41 -15.54
CA GLN A 181 -6.49 -4.50 -15.44
C GLN A 181 -6.44 -3.68 -14.16
N VAL A 182 -7.37 -2.75 -14.04
CA VAL A 182 -7.59 -1.98 -12.81
C VAL A 182 -9.03 -2.14 -12.32
N ALA A 183 -9.22 -2.15 -11.00
CA ALA A 183 -10.50 -1.85 -10.40
C ALA A 183 -10.63 -0.34 -10.28
N ALA A 184 -11.74 0.22 -10.74
CA ALA A 184 -12.00 1.65 -10.73
C ALA A 184 -13.33 1.99 -10.07
N HIS A 185 -13.31 3.03 -9.22
CA HIS A 185 -14.50 3.68 -8.69
C HIS A 185 -14.57 5.09 -9.27
N VAL A 186 -15.57 5.35 -10.09
CA VAL A 186 -15.65 6.56 -10.89
C VAL A 186 -16.97 7.27 -10.61
N GLN A 187 -16.90 8.58 -10.40
CA GLN A 187 -18.04 9.40 -9.99
C GLN A 187 -18.60 8.87 -8.66
N PHE A 188 -19.91 8.70 -8.55
CA PHE A 188 -20.55 8.27 -7.31
C PHE A 188 -21.18 6.87 -7.42
N ASP A 189 -21.23 6.30 -8.62
CA ASP A 189 -22.10 5.17 -8.95
C ASP A 189 -21.46 4.12 -9.87
N VAL A 190 -20.21 4.34 -10.29
CA VAL A 190 -19.55 3.45 -11.21
C VAL A 190 -18.44 2.68 -10.54
N PHE A 191 -18.66 1.39 -10.29
CA PHE A 191 -17.63 0.47 -9.81
C PHE A 191 -17.42 -0.63 -10.85
N ALA A 192 -16.21 -0.71 -11.42
CA ALA A 192 -15.92 -1.58 -12.55
C ALA A 192 -14.46 -2.00 -12.60
N THR A 193 -14.15 -3.08 -13.32
CA THR A 193 -12.79 -3.32 -13.82
C THR A 193 -12.64 -2.73 -15.22
N ILE A 194 -11.43 -2.30 -15.55
CA ILE A 194 -11.03 -1.79 -16.87
C ILE A 194 -9.76 -2.54 -17.26
N ASP A 195 -9.79 -3.28 -18.38
CA ASP A 195 -8.61 -3.96 -18.91
C ASP A 195 -7.69 -2.98 -19.70
N LEU A 196 -6.52 -3.45 -20.10
CA LEU A 196 -5.53 -2.62 -20.81
C LEU A 196 -5.98 -2.20 -22.22
N GLU A 197 -7.00 -2.84 -22.79
CA GLU A 197 -7.66 -2.44 -24.04
C GLU A 197 -8.76 -1.39 -23.82
N GLY A 198 -9.09 -1.07 -22.56
CA GLY A 198 -10.13 -0.12 -22.16
C GLY A 198 -11.53 -0.74 -22.09
N ASN A 199 -11.66 -2.06 -22.17
CA ASN A 199 -12.94 -2.73 -21.98
C ASN A 199 -13.33 -2.71 -20.51
N ARG A 200 -14.60 -2.41 -20.26
CA ARG A 200 -15.13 -2.24 -18.92
C ARG A 200 -16.06 -3.36 -18.53
N SER A 201 -15.92 -3.89 -17.31
CA SER A 201 -16.82 -4.87 -16.70
C SER A 201 -17.37 -4.31 -15.39
N ASP A 202 -18.69 -4.20 -15.29
CA ASP A 202 -19.37 -3.66 -14.11
C ASP A 202 -19.25 -4.63 -12.93
N LEU A 203 -18.93 -4.10 -11.76
CA LEU A 203 -18.81 -4.84 -10.49
C LEU A 203 -20.02 -4.63 -9.57
N GLY A 204 -20.99 -3.79 -9.96
CA GLY A 204 -22.20 -3.50 -9.18
C GLY A 204 -22.10 -2.23 -8.34
N ALA A 205 -22.98 -2.15 -7.33
CA ALA A 205 -23.07 -0.98 -6.46
C ALA A 205 -21.98 -0.96 -5.39
N THR A 206 -21.59 0.26 -4.98
CA THR A 206 -20.75 0.53 -3.81
C THR A 206 -21.54 1.39 -2.81
N ALA A 207 -21.00 1.56 -1.60
CA ALA A 207 -21.52 2.56 -0.67
C ALA A 207 -21.37 3.97 -1.27
N GLU A 208 -22.26 4.87 -0.86
CA GLU A 208 -22.09 6.29 -1.11
C GLU A 208 -20.81 6.77 -0.40
N GLY A 209 -19.75 7.07 -1.16
CA GLY A 209 -18.51 7.57 -0.58
C GLY A 209 -17.36 7.57 -1.58
N TYR A 210 -16.36 8.40 -1.27
CA TYR A 210 -15.12 8.55 -2.07
C TYR A 210 -14.05 7.63 -1.53
N GLN A 211 -14.10 6.34 -1.88
CA GLN A 211 -13.09 5.39 -1.45
C GLN A 211 -12.42 4.75 -2.67
N ALA A 212 -11.10 4.72 -2.66
CA ALA A 212 -10.34 3.97 -3.63
C ALA A 212 -10.51 2.46 -3.37
N PRO A 213 -10.84 1.64 -4.37
CA PRO A 213 -10.75 0.20 -4.23
C PRO A 213 -9.29 -0.20 -4.00
N HIS A 214 -9.07 -1.31 -3.31
CA HIS A 214 -7.76 -1.93 -3.20
C HIS A 214 -7.81 -3.33 -3.80
N TRP A 215 -7.00 -3.59 -4.81
CA TRP A 215 -6.93 -4.92 -5.42
C TRP A 215 -5.68 -5.65 -4.93
N ALA A 216 -5.88 -6.69 -4.16
CA ALA A 216 -4.83 -7.54 -3.62
C ALA A 216 -5.04 -9.00 -4.10
N PRO A 217 -4.11 -9.94 -3.85
CA PRO A 217 -4.25 -11.33 -4.28
C PRO A 217 -5.55 -12.00 -3.84
N GLU A 218 -6.10 -11.60 -2.68
CA GLU A 218 -7.35 -12.15 -2.15
C GLU A 218 -8.60 -11.65 -2.89
N GLY A 219 -8.49 -10.55 -3.65
CA GLY A 219 -9.59 -9.93 -4.41
C GLY A 219 -9.63 -8.41 -4.28
N ILE A 220 -10.77 -7.82 -4.65
CA ILE A 220 -11.00 -6.38 -4.60
C ILE A 220 -11.70 -6.03 -3.27
N PHE A 221 -11.03 -5.22 -2.48
CA PHE A 221 -11.58 -4.63 -1.25
C PHE A 221 -12.25 -3.31 -1.59
N HIS A 222 -13.45 -3.11 -1.09
CA HIS A 222 -14.24 -1.89 -1.34
C HIS A 222 -15.25 -1.68 -0.20
N LEU A 223 -15.86 -0.50 -0.17
CA LEU A 223 -17.01 -0.25 0.71
C LEU A 223 -18.29 -0.56 -0.05
N GLY A 224 -19.09 -1.49 0.48
CA GLY A 224 -20.44 -1.80 0.09
C GLY A 224 -21.48 -1.19 1.05
N GLU A 225 -22.76 -1.47 0.81
CA GLU A 225 -23.85 -0.96 1.66
C GLU A 225 -23.76 -1.45 3.11
N ASP A 226 -23.22 -2.65 3.32
CA ASP A 226 -23.13 -3.29 4.64
C ASP A 226 -21.79 -3.04 5.35
N GLY A 227 -20.84 -2.35 4.72
CA GLY A 227 -19.52 -2.03 5.29
C GLY A 227 -18.34 -2.38 4.39
N LEU A 228 -17.23 -2.80 4.99
CA LEU A 228 -16.05 -3.24 4.25
C LEU A 228 -16.30 -4.62 3.64
N GLU A 229 -16.14 -4.73 2.34
CA GLU A 229 -16.39 -5.93 1.57
C GLU A 229 -15.16 -6.38 0.79
N LEU A 230 -15.05 -7.71 0.59
CA LEU A 230 -14.08 -8.36 -0.29
C LEU A 230 -14.84 -9.07 -1.41
N ARG A 231 -14.56 -8.68 -2.64
CA ARG A 231 -15.04 -9.33 -3.86
C ARG A 231 -13.95 -10.18 -4.48
N GLN A 232 -14.12 -11.48 -4.48
CA GLN A 232 -13.25 -12.41 -5.21
C GLN A 232 -13.65 -12.47 -6.69
N GLU A 233 -12.71 -12.87 -7.53
CA GLU A 233 -12.96 -12.99 -8.98
C GLU A 233 -14.14 -13.92 -9.28
N GLY A 234 -15.11 -13.42 -10.06
CA GLY A 234 -16.31 -14.16 -10.44
C GLY A 234 -17.28 -14.50 -9.30
N GLY A 235 -17.04 -13.99 -8.07
CA GLY A 235 -17.83 -14.23 -6.88
C GLY A 235 -18.72 -13.06 -6.45
N GLU A 236 -19.62 -13.34 -5.49
CA GLU A 236 -20.31 -12.29 -4.74
C GLU A 236 -19.36 -11.65 -3.72
N ALA A 237 -19.67 -10.42 -3.33
CA ALA A 237 -18.91 -9.73 -2.28
C ALA A 237 -19.20 -10.35 -0.90
N ARG A 238 -18.16 -10.50 -0.09
CA ARG A 238 -18.25 -10.96 1.29
C ARG A 238 -18.00 -9.79 2.23
N VAL A 239 -18.92 -9.50 3.12
CA VAL A 239 -18.73 -8.49 4.17
C VAL A 239 -17.65 -8.97 5.14
N LEU A 240 -16.59 -8.19 5.28
CA LEU A 240 -15.50 -8.43 6.23
C LEU A 240 -15.77 -7.82 7.59
N ALA A 241 -16.32 -6.61 7.59
CA ALA A 241 -16.65 -5.87 8.80
C ALA A 241 -17.77 -4.87 8.54
N THR A 242 -18.69 -4.70 9.49
CA THR A 242 -19.67 -3.62 9.46
C THR A 242 -19.06 -2.35 10.04
N THR A 243 -19.34 -1.19 9.45
CA THR A 243 -18.75 0.08 9.83
C THR A 243 -19.82 1.04 10.34
N PRO A 244 -19.54 1.81 11.43
CA PRO A 244 -20.54 2.70 12.02
C PRO A 244 -20.72 4.05 11.28
N GLY A 245 -19.89 4.34 10.28
CA GLY A 245 -19.88 5.62 9.56
C GLY A 245 -18.87 5.65 8.41
N PRO A 246 -18.50 6.83 7.91
CA PRO A 246 -17.46 6.98 6.89
C PRO A 246 -16.17 6.31 7.31
N VAL A 247 -15.55 5.62 6.37
CA VAL A 247 -14.41 4.76 6.61
C VAL A 247 -13.29 5.10 5.65
N ALA A 248 -12.07 5.20 6.18
CA ALA A 248 -10.84 5.06 5.41
C ALA A 248 -10.27 3.67 5.67
N PHE A 249 -9.75 3.00 4.65
CA PHE A 249 -9.10 1.71 4.82
C PHE A 249 -7.89 1.57 3.91
N VAL A 250 -6.91 0.79 4.35
CA VAL A 250 -5.75 0.40 3.54
C VAL A 250 -5.50 -1.10 3.71
N VAL A 251 -5.30 -1.79 2.61
CA VAL A 251 -5.06 -3.24 2.59
C VAL A 251 -3.55 -3.49 2.50
N ASN A 252 -3.04 -4.46 3.26
CA ASN A 252 -1.65 -4.86 3.08
C ASN A 252 -1.45 -5.52 1.70
N ARG A 253 -0.23 -5.50 1.19
CA ARG A 253 0.11 -5.99 -0.15
C ARG A 253 -0.30 -7.45 -0.39
N GLN A 254 -0.36 -8.27 0.66
CA GLN A 254 -0.74 -9.68 0.60
C GLN A 254 -2.26 -9.89 0.59
N GLY A 255 -3.07 -8.86 0.88
CA GLY A 255 -4.53 -8.98 1.00
C GLY A 255 -5.01 -9.69 2.27
N THR A 256 -4.12 -9.94 3.23
CA THR A 256 -4.43 -10.73 4.43
C THR A 256 -4.87 -9.89 5.61
N ARG A 257 -4.61 -8.58 5.58
CA ARG A 257 -4.97 -7.63 6.65
C ARG A 257 -5.47 -6.31 6.07
N VAL A 258 -6.44 -5.72 6.74
CA VAL A 258 -6.97 -4.41 6.39
C VAL A 258 -6.90 -3.52 7.62
N ALA A 259 -6.21 -2.39 7.52
CA ALA A 259 -6.30 -1.34 8.51
C ALA A 259 -7.51 -0.46 8.18
N VAL A 260 -8.35 -0.22 9.15
CA VAL A 260 -9.63 0.50 8.99
C VAL A 260 -9.70 1.62 10.01
N GLN A 261 -10.04 2.80 9.53
CA GLN A 261 -10.35 3.95 10.36
C GLN A 261 -11.79 4.37 10.12
N SER A 262 -12.60 4.39 11.16
CA SER A 262 -13.97 4.87 11.10
C SER A 262 -14.08 6.22 11.83
N ILE A 263 -14.75 7.19 11.20
CA ILE A 263 -14.98 8.52 11.79
C ILE A 263 -16.48 8.67 12.03
N VAL A 264 -16.85 8.82 13.29
CA VAL A 264 -18.27 9.00 13.71
C VAL A 264 -18.43 10.38 14.33
N ALA A 265 -19.36 11.16 13.82
CA ALA A 265 -19.71 12.45 14.39
C ALA A 265 -20.59 12.27 15.64
N GLY A 266 -20.02 12.54 16.83
CA GLY A 266 -20.73 12.45 18.13
C GLY A 266 -20.73 11.05 18.73
N ASP A 267 -21.19 10.95 20.00
CA ASP A 267 -21.36 9.69 20.74
C ASP A 267 -22.54 8.87 20.16
N GLN A 268 -22.36 8.25 19.00
CA GLN A 268 -23.32 7.26 18.53
C GLN A 268 -22.96 5.91 19.17
N PRO A 269 -23.89 5.28 19.90
CA PRO A 269 -23.66 3.92 20.37
C PRO A 269 -23.51 2.97 19.18
N PRO A 270 -22.66 1.92 19.28
CA PRO A 270 -22.50 0.94 18.22
C PRO A 270 -23.86 0.42 17.78
N GLY A 271 -24.11 0.43 16.48
CA GLY A 271 -25.40 0.04 15.89
C GLY A 271 -25.82 -1.37 16.36
N ILE A 272 -27.07 -1.50 16.77
CA ILE A 272 -27.68 -2.70 17.40
C ILE A 272 -27.77 -3.91 16.43
N ASN A 273 -27.34 -3.79 15.19
CA ASN A 273 -27.44 -4.86 14.19
C ASN A 273 -26.34 -5.93 14.23
N ALA A 274 -25.34 -5.81 15.12
CA ALA A 274 -24.23 -6.75 15.24
C ALA A 274 -24.61 -8.17 15.76
N ALA A 275 -25.88 -8.39 16.13
CA ALA A 275 -26.29 -9.61 16.82
C ALA A 275 -26.67 -10.79 15.92
N ILE A 276 -26.64 -10.69 14.59
CA ILE A 276 -27.16 -11.74 13.69
C ILE A 276 -26.14 -12.25 12.69
N THR A 277 -25.04 -11.55 12.45
CA THR A 277 -23.97 -11.96 11.52
C THR A 277 -22.68 -12.23 12.31
N GLN A 278 -21.93 -13.25 11.91
CA GLN A 278 -20.57 -13.51 12.46
C GLN A 278 -19.55 -12.41 12.04
N THR A 279 -20.01 -11.36 11.41
CA THR A 279 -19.21 -10.23 10.91
C THR A 279 -18.95 -9.26 12.05
N PRO A 280 -17.70 -8.90 12.35
CA PRO A 280 -17.38 -7.98 13.42
C PRO A 280 -17.90 -6.57 13.12
N ALA A 281 -18.48 -5.92 14.14
CA ALA A 281 -18.77 -4.49 14.09
C ALA A 281 -17.54 -3.72 14.58
N LEU A 282 -17.08 -2.74 13.78
CA LEU A 282 -15.89 -1.96 14.14
C LEU A 282 -16.24 -0.81 15.08
N PRO A 283 -15.33 -0.43 15.99
CA PRO A 283 -15.50 0.76 16.83
C PRO A 283 -15.48 2.03 15.99
N GLY A 284 -16.18 3.07 16.45
CA GLY A 284 -16.07 4.41 15.87
C GLY A 284 -14.88 5.18 16.44
N ASN A 285 -14.35 6.13 15.66
CA ASN A 285 -13.24 7.02 16.05
C ASN A 285 -11.96 6.28 16.51
N ALA A 286 -11.67 5.14 15.87
CA ALA A 286 -10.50 4.32 16.18
C ALA A 286 -9.86 3.80 14.90
N VAL A 287 -8.62 3.37 14.99
CA VAL A 287 -7.94 2.58 13.97
C VAL A 287 -7.87 1.13 14.45
N VAL A 288 -8.32 0.21 13.61
CA VAL A 288 -8.27 -1.22 13.87
C VAL A 288 -7.61 -1.95 12.69
N VAL A 289 -7.08 -3.13 12.95
CA VAL A 289 -6.65 -4.08 11.92
C VAL A 289 -7.60 -5.27 11.92
N VAL A 290 -8.15 -5.59 10.76
CA VAL A 290 -8.99 -6.77 10.53
C VAL A 290 -8.16 -7.83 9.82
N ASP A 291 -8.06 -9.00 10.39
CA ASP A 291 -7.49 -10.19 9.73
C ASP A 291 -8.54 -10.79 8.79
N VAL A 292 -8.20 -10.92 7.53
CA VAL A 292 -9.16 -11.24 6.44
C VAL A 292 -9.65 -12.68 6.52
N GLU A 293 -8.79 -13.61 6.96
CA GLU A 293 -9.14 -15.03 7.04
C GLU A 293 -10.00 -15.32 8.27
N SER A 294 -9.55 -14.90 9.45
CA SER A 294 -10.18 -15.21 10.73
C SER A 294 -11.31 -14.26 11.11
N GLY A 295 -11.34 -13.05 10.54
CA GLY A 295 -12.23 -11.96 10.96
C GLY A 295 -11.85 -11.36 12.33
N GLN A 296 -10.67 -11.69 12.86
CA GLN A 296 -10.20 -11.11 14.12
C GLN A 296 -9.90 -9.62 13.95
N VAL A 297 -10.34 -8.82 14.93
CA VAL A 297 -10.11 -7.38 14.98
C VAL A 297 -9.10 -7.07 16.08
N TYR A 298 -8.08 -6.29 15.72
CA TYR A 298 -7.06 -5.79 16.65
C TYR A 298 -7.22 -4.28 16.75
N GLU A 299 -7.40 -3.77 17.96
CA GLU A 299 -7.34 -2.33 18.20
C GLU A 299 -5.90 -1.83 18.06
N VAL A 300 -5.73 -0.73 17.35
CA VAL A 300 -4.43 -0.10 17.11
C VAL A 300 -4.32 1.18 17.92
N VAL A 301 -5.21 2.14 17.65
CA VAL A 301 -5.35 3.38 18.44
C VAL A 301 -6.83 3.74 18.57
N ASP A 302 -7.18 4.43 19.66
CA ASP A 302 -8.55 4.81 20.03
C ASP A 302 -8.95 6.21 19.53
N SER A 303 -8.25 6.71 18.53
CA SER A 303 -8.54 8.01 17.89
C SER A 303 -8.17 7.99 16.42
N PRO A 304 -8.75 8.92 15.60
CA PRO A 304 -8.42 9.02 14.18
C PRO A 304 -6.95 9.37 13.93
N SER A 305 -6.40 8.85 12.84
CA SER A 305 -5.06 9.13 12.35
C SER A 305 -5.07 9.98 11.10
N PHE A 306 -3.94 10.58 10.75
CA PHE A 306 -3.74 11.29 9.49
C PHE A 306 -3.21 10.40 8.37
N GLY A 307 -2.73 9.20 8.68
CA GLY A 307 -2.20 8.29 7.68
C GLY A 307 -1.97 6.89 8.21
N LEU A 308 -2.16 5.91 7.34
CA LEU A 308 -2.00 4.49 7.59
C LEU A 308 -1.20 3.89 6.43
N PHE A 309 -0.02 3.31 6.72
CA PHE A 309 0.87 2.78 5.68
C PHE A 309 1.42 1.42 6.10
N TRP A 310 1.07 0.38 5.35
CA TRP A 310 1.59 -0.97 5.57
C TRP A 310 3.04 -1.11 5.15
N SER A 311 3.81 -1.86 5.93
CA SER A 311 5.12 -2.35 5.51
C SER A 311 5.01 -3.32 4.32
N PRO A 312 6.05 -3.45 3.47
CA PRO A 312 6.04 -4.36 2.32
C PRO A 312 5.75 -5.82 2.67
N ASP A 313 6.22 -6.30 3.82
CA ASP A 313 5.94 -7.65 4.33
C ASP A 313 4.53 -7.83 4.89
N GLY A 314 3.76 -6.72 5.05
CA GLY A 314 2.39 -6.71 5.57
C GLY A 314 2.27 -7.04 7.05
N THR A 315 3.36 -7.02 7.81
CA THR A 315 3.36 -7.37 9.24
C THR A 315 3.31 -6.16 10.16
N SER A 316 3.73 -4.99 9.68
CA SER A 316 3.77 -3.73 10.43
C SER A 316 2.91 -2.66 9.75
N LEU A 317 2.28 -1.81 10.56
CA LEU A 317 1.49 -0.67 10.09
C LEU A 317 2.03 0.61 10.73
N LEU A 318 2.50 1.54 9.90
CA LEU A 318 2.80 2.89 10.33
C LEU A 318 1.49 3.68 10.47
N VAL A 319 1.29 4.26 11.63
CA VAL A 319 0.14 5.09 11.97
C VAL A 319 0.64 6.49 12.31
N LEU A 320 0.19 7.49 11.58
CA LEU A 320 0.54 8.89 11.83
C LEU A 320 -0.61 9.57 12.58
N GLN A 321 -0.45 9.76 13.88
CA GLN A 321 -1.50 10.25 14.77
C GLN A 321 -1.28 11.71 15.16
N PRO A 322 -2.29 12.58 15.07
CA PRO A 322 -2.15 13.97 15.51
C PRO A 322 -1.98 14.04 17.03
N ILE A 323 -1.03 14.84 17.50
CA ILE A 323 -0.88 15.18 18.92
C ILE A 323 -1.92 16.25 19.27
N GLN A 324 -2.75 15.97 20.27
CA GLN A 324 -3.93 16.78 20.60
C GLN A 324 -3.61 17.95 21.57
N ASP A 325 -2.41 18.52 21.49
CA ASP A 325 -1.96 19.63 22.35
C ASP A 325 -1.95 21.00 21.64
N GLY A 326 -2.27 20.99 20.32
CA GLY A 326 -2.28 22.18 19.49
C GLY A 326 -0.92 22.55 18.89
N SER A 327 0.11 21.74 19.05
CA SER A 327 1.43 21.93 18.41
C SER A 327 1.38 21.79 16.89
N GLY A 328 0.49 20.96 16.38
CA GLY A 328 0.46 20.55 14.96
C GLY A 328 1.41 19.39 14.66
N GLU A 329 2.03 18.84 15.68
CA GLU A 329 2.89 17.66 15.56
C GLU A 329 2.08 16.38 15.41
N ILE A 330 2.72 15.37 14.84
CA ILE A 330 2.20 14.01 14.73
C ILE A 330 3.14 13.03 15.44
N SER A 331 2.55 12.00 16.04
CA SER A 331 3.28 10.84 16.54
C SER A 331 3.33 9.79 15.43
N ALA A 332 4.53 9.34 15.07
CA ALA A 332 4.76 8.20 14.21
C ALA A 332 4.78 6.93 15.07
N MET A 333 3.73 6.13 14.95
CA MET A 333 3.53 4.91 15.70
C MET A 333 3.63 3.70 14.77
N VAL A 334 4.16 2.59 15.27
CA VAL A 334 4.17 1.32 14.54
C VAL A 334 3.39 0.27 15.30
N TRP A 335 2.33 -0.23 14.68
CA TRP A 335 1.65 -1.44 15.13
C TRP A 335 2.32 -2.67 14.51
N ARG A 336 2.59 -3.68 15.34
CA ARG A 336 3.14 -4.96 14.90
C ARG A 336 2.70 -6.07 15.85
N ASN A 337 2.12 -7.14 15.27
CA ASN A 337 1.70 -8.33 16.05
C ASN A 337 0.78 -8.05 17.25
N GLY A 338 -0.05 -7.01 17.17
CA GLY A 338 -0.98 -6.63 18.25
C GLY A 338 -0.40 -5.63 19.25
N GLU A 339 0.84 -5.22 19.09
CA GLU A 339 1.49 -4.21 19.94
C GLU A 339 1.68 -2.91 19.15
N VAL A 340 1.57 -1.77 19.81
CA VAL A 340 1.83 -0.43 19.26
C VAL A 340 2.99 0.20 20.01
N SER A 341 3.93 0.75 19.28
CA SER A 341 5.05 1.53 19.83
C SER A 341 5.14 2.88 19.14
N GLU A 342 5.35 3.94 19.90
CA GLU A 342 5.75 5.24 19.36
C GLU A 342 7.22 5.18 18.95
N VAL A 343 7.52 5.64 17.74
CA VAL A 343 8.88 5.67 17.19
C VAL A 343 9.46 7.07 17.27
N SER A 344 8.67 8.09 16.93
CA SER A 344 9.08 9.49 17.02
C SER A 344 7.89 10.43 16.96
N THR A 345 8.13 11.71 17.28
CA THR A 345 7.22 12.82 17.01
C THR A 345 7.87 13.78 16.02
N LEU A 346 7.07 14.38 15.14
CA LEU A 346 7.56 15.37 14.17
C LEU A 346 6.45 16.34 13.77
N SER A 347 6.87 17.56 13.36
CA SER A 347 6.01 18.48 12.63
C SER A 347 6.09 18.12 11.14
N PRO A 348 5.01 17.57 10.50
CA PRO A 348 5.09 17.11 9.13
C PRO A 348 5.33 18.27 8.16
N HIS A 349 6.12 18.06 7.12
CA HIS A 349 6.33 19.06 6.07
C HIS A 349 5.01 19.42 5.39
N PRO A 350 4.70 20.69 5.10
CA PRO A 350 3.44 21.08 4.46
C PRO A 350 3.12 20.33 3.16
N ALA A 351 4.11 20.11 2.29
CA ALA A 351 3.92 19.31 1.07
C ALA A 351 3.53 17.87 1.38
N PHE A 352 4.11 17.25 2.43
CA PHE A 352 3.73 15.91 2.86
C PHE A 352 2.28 15.86 3.35
N VAL A 353 1.82 16.89 4.07
CA VAL A 353 0.42 17.00 4.50
C VAL A 353 -0.52 17.14 3.30
N GLU A 354 -0.20 18.05 2.38
CA GLU A 354 -1.08 18.40 1.27
C GLU A 354 -1.12 17.36 0.15
N GLU A 355 0.02 16.70 -0.13
CA GLU A 355 0.14 15.77 -1.25
C GLU A 355 -0.01 14.29 -0.84
N VAL A 356 0.23 13.95 0.44
CA VAL A 356 0.18 12.58 0.94
C VAL A 356 -0.92 12.39 1.98
N LEU A 357 -0.80 13.04 3.14
CA LEU A 357 -1.67 12.73 4.28
C LEU A 357 -3.13 13.08 4.03
N ARG A 358 -3.39 14.14 3.30
CA ARG A 358 -4.75 14.56 2.95
C ARG A 358 -5.52 13.52 2.11
N PHE A 359 -4.81 12.64 1.42
CA PHE A 359 -5.36 11.72 0.45
C PHE A 359 -4.93 10.27 0.68
N PHE A 360 -4.42 9.95 1.90
CA PHE A 360 -3.88 8.61 2.17
C PHE A 360 -4.90 7.50 1.95
N ASP A 361 -6.16 7.77 2.30
CA ASP A 361 -7.29 6.85 2.15
C ASP A 361 -7.68 6.57 0.70
N GLN A 362 -7.22 7.41 -0.21
CA GLN A 362 -7.54 7.33 -1.64
C GLN A 362 -6.35 6.77 -2.43
N TYR A 363 -5.14 7.17 -2.07
CA TYR A 363 -3.94 6.93 -2.86
C TYR A 363 -2.77 6.35 -2.05
N GLY A 364 -2.96 6.02 -0.77
CA GLY A 364 -1.91 5.50 0.10
C GLY A 364 -1.28 4.19 -0.37
N GLN A 365 -2.02 3.42 -1.18
CA GLN A 365 -1.52 2.15 -1.73
C GLN A 365 -0.34 2.29 -2.71
N SER A 366 -0.13 3.47 -3.32
CA SER A 366 0.99 3.75 -4.23
C SER A 366 2.21 4.36 -3.53
N LEU A 367 2.09 4.75 -2.26
CA LEU A 367 3.13 5.44 -1.51
C LEU A 367 4.09 4.46 -0.85
N GLN A 368 5.37 4.68 -1.07
CA GLN A 368 6.45 3.81 -0.60
C GLN A 368 7.27 4.54 0.46
N LEU A 369 6.78 4.55 1.70
CA LEU A 369 7.49 5.16 2.84
C LEU A 369 8.42 4.19 3.55
N TRP A 370 8.22 2.89 3.39
CA TRP A 370 8.95 1.82 4.05
C TRP A 370 10.16 1.33 3.24
N SER A 371 11.20 0.92 3.95
CA SER A 371 12.30 0.15 3.35
C SER A 371 11.82 -1.19 2.80
N PRO A 372 12.45 -1.75 1.75
CA PRO A 372 12.04 -3.01 1.11
C PRO A 372 11.97 -4.19 2.08
N ASP A 373 12.82 -4.21 3.11
CA ASP A 373 12.87 -5.25 4.14
C ASP A 373 11.94 -5.00 5.33
N SER A 374 11.15 -3.92 5.27
CA SER A 374 10.21 -3.53 6.33
C SER A 374 10.85 -3.17 7.68
N SER A 375 12.15 -2.90 7.71
CA SER A 375 12.91 -2.59 8.93
C SER A 375 12.96 -1.11 9.27
N GLY A 376 12.60 -0.22 8.34
CA GLY A 376 12.60 1.22 8.53
C GLY A 376 11.59 1.93 7.64
N PHE A 377 11.42 3.23 7.87
CA PHE A 377 10.60 4.11 7.06
C PHE A 377 11.17 5.53 7.05
N ALA A 378 10.75 6.34 6.06
CA ALA A 378 11.19 7.71 5.92
C ALA A 378 10.02 8.69 5.89
N LEU A 379 10.20 9.85 6.53
CA LEU A 379 9.20 10.92 6.60
C LEU A 379 9.85 12.30 6.33
N ALA A 380 9.07 13.19 5.72
CA ALA A 380 9.43 14.60 5.54
C ALA A 380 8.79 15.45 6.64
N GLY A 381 9.59 16.19 7.39
CA GLY A 381 9.10 17.02 8.49
C GLY A 381 10.23 17.60 9.35
N ALA A 382 9.88 18.20 10.49
CA ALA A 382 10.85 18.71 11.44
C ALA A 382 10.79 17.91 12.74
N ILE A 383 11.94 17.50 13.24
CA ILE A 383 12.13 16.91 14.58
C ILE A 383 12.99 17.89 15.38
N ASP A 384 12.57 18.24 16.60
CA ASP A 384 13.25 19.23 17.44
C ASP A 384 13.51 20.57 16.72
N ASP A 385 12.52 21.06 15.96
CA ASP A 385 12.60 22.26 15.11
C ASP A 385 13.62 22.16 13.94
N GLU A 386 14.20 21.01 13.67
CA GLU A 386 15.12 20.78 12.57
C GLU A 386 14.38 20.16 11.36
N PRO A 387 14.11 20.93 10.28
CA PRO A 387 13.42 20.40 9.11
C PRO A 387 14.32 19.45 8.30
N GLY A 388 13.71 18.51 7.58
CA GLY A 388 14.43 17.60 6.70
C GLY A 388 13.68 16.31 6.37
N ILE A 389 14.43 15.41 5.77
CA ILE A 389 14.01 14.01 5.53
C ILE A 389 14.63 13.17 6.64
N TRP A 390 13.79 12.46 7.36
CA TRP A 390 14.16 11.66 8.52
C TRP A 390 13.91 10.18 8.26
N VAL A 391 14.92 9.36 8.51
CA VAL A 391 14.84 7.90 8.41
C VAL A 391 14.77 7.30 9.81
N HIS A 392 13.85 6.40 9.99
CA HIS A 392 13.53 5.71 11.23
C HIS A 392 13.77 4.22 11.10
N THR A 393 14.26 3.56 12.14
CA THR A 393 14.26 2.10 12.24
C THR A 393 13.18 1.64 13.23
N ILE A 394 12.47 0.55 12.92
CA ILE A 394 11.43 0.02 13.83
C ILE A 394 12.00 -0.77 15.01
N ALA A 395 13.28 -1.04 14.99
CA ALA A 395 13.99 -1.66 16.11
C ALA A 395 14.20 -0.68 17.28
N GLY A 396 13.94 0.60 17.07
CA GLY A 396 14.22 1.70 18.01
C GLY A 396 15.56 2.39 17.70
N GLY A 397 15.83 3.43 18.42
CA GLY A 397 16.95 4.36 18.18
C GLY A 397 16.45 5.74 17.76
N ASP A 398 17.35 6.72 17.80
CA ASP A 398 17.01 8.07 17.36
C ASP A 398 16.86 8.12 15.83
N PRO A 399 15.88 8.86 15.30
CA PRO A 399 15.76 9.06 13.86
C PRO A 399 16.96 9.82 13.30
N VAL A 400 17.36 9.50 12.07
CA VAL A 400 18.52 10.11 11.41
C VAL A 400 18.05 11.05 10.31
N LYS A 401 18.47 12.32 10.38
CA LYS A 401 18.29 13.29 9.30
C LYS A 401 19.26 12.95 8.16
N VAL A 402 18.72 12.71 6.95
CA VAL A 402 19.51 12.26 5.80
C VAL A 402 19.58 13.31 4.69
N ALA A 403 18.64 14.24 4.63
CA ALA A 403 18.63 15.33 3.65
C ALA A 403 17.78 16.52 4.14
N GLU A 404 17.96 17.68 3.51
CA GLU A 404 16.95 18.73 3.46
C GLU A 404 15.98 18.40 2.34
N GLY A 405 14.68 18.70 2.52
CA GLY A 405 13.70 18.45 1.46
C GLY A 405 12.26 18.33 1.92
N SER A 406 11.38 18.19 0.94
CA SER A 406 9.92 18.26 1.13
C SER A 406 9.15 16.98 0.81
N TRP A 407 9.78 16.04 0.12
CA TRP A 407 9.21 14.77 -0.33
C TRP A 407 10.20 13.64 -0.16
N VAL A 408 9.69 12.46 0.20
CA VAL A 408 10.49 11.23 0.23
C VAL A 408 9.66 10.03 -0.22
N SER A 409 10.30 9.14 -0.95
CA SER A 409 9.79 7.81 -1.28
C SER A 409 10.96 6.83 -1.32
N TRP A 410 10.69 5.55 -1.08
CA TRP A 410 11.69 4.49 -1.01
C TRP A 410 11.63 3.61 -2.27
N SER A 411 12.77 3.09 -2.73
CA SER A 411 12.80 2.05 -3.77
C SER A 411 12.32 0.71 -3.21
N ASN A 412 11.89 -0.18 -4.10
CA ASN A 412 11.48 -1.54 -3.71
C ASN A 412 12.61 -2.58 -3.86
N THR A 413 13.78 -2.18 -4.33
CA THR A 413 14.92 -3.06 -4.63
C THR A 413 16.19 -2.51 -4.03
#